data_14fb4cdf02a4d25615c442731e7badc2
#
_entry.id   14fb4cdf02a4d25615c442731e7badc2
#
_cell.length_a   1.000
_cell.length_b   1.000
_cell.length_c   1.000
_cell.angle_alpha   90.00
_cell.angle_beta   90.00
_cell.angle_gamma   90.00
#
_symmetry.space_group_name_H-M   'P 1'
#
loop_
_entity.id
_entity.type
_entity.pdbx_description
1 polymer ?
#
loop_
_entity_poly.entity_id
_entity_poly.type
_entity_poly.pdbx_seq_one_letter_code
_entity_poly.pdbx_strand_id
1 'polypeptide(L)'
;MKLGFHNQQRSHFEVIRDLTAEELETDKGHTKIVTEARNRLALFRMLEKNYQEFRRFIDDLTSLGHKDQDSDGEELDRLILNYLTFAYSIQKHFEVSFDRRFKKDQKEKDKYADFLDRLCAVCWPFAFILDFRGYVQHVGLAVGNFKRNVSLSSVEVIVTADPGRLVRESRQWQRSDLKEDSDTVDLVETLHEFHIQMLQRYGNFVATTFFPELVPASEFYAILTEEAKRRDSGARMVFFTKEPDVTHKEGGKVKINAQLVFPPNSLFEELGINRPKTKSPNKTRQSNPYQPPSFDDFP
;
A
#
# COMPACT_ATOMS: atom_id res chain seq x y z
N MET A 1 -16.89 4.01 26.60
CA MET A 1 -15.84 3.04 26.21
C MET A 1 -14.89 2.87 27.37
N LYS A 2 -14.48 1.64 27.67
CA LYS A 2 -13.60 1.32 28.79
C LYS A 2 -12.27 0.79 28.30
N LEU A 3 -11.17 1.18 28.93
CA LEU A 3 -9.85 0.60 28.74
C LEU A 3 -9.79 -0.71 29.51
N GLY A 4 -9.22 -1.73 28.89
CA GLY A 4 -8.94 -2.99 29.53
C GLY A 4 -7.82 -3.75 28.83
N PHE A 5 -7.64 -5.00 29.22
CA PHE A 5 -6.68 -5.88 28.58
C PHE A 5 -7.21 -7.29 28.37
N HIS A 6 -6.57 -7.99 27.46
CA HIS A 6 -6.73 -9.40 27.18
C HIS A 6 -5.38 -10.10 27.36
N ASN A 7 -5.30 -11.07 28.26
CA ASN A 7 -4.17 -11.97 28.35
C ASN A 7 -4.50 -13.27 27.62
N GLN A 8 -3.90 -13.48 26.45
CA GLN A 8 -4.16 -14.66 25.61
C GLN A 8 -3.75 -15.99 26.28
N GLN A 9 -2.65 -15.98 27.04
CA GLN A 9 -2.14 -17.20 27.69
C GLN A 9 -3.09 -17.69 28.80
N ARG A 10 -3.74 -16.73 29.49
CA ARG A 10 -4.66 -17.01 30.60
C ARG A 10 -6.11 -16.98 30.18
N SER A 11 -6.44 -16.68 28.92
CA SER A 11 -7.79 -16.45 28.42
C SER A 11 -8.60 -15.48 29.32
N HIS A 12 -7.90 -14.45 29.83
CA HIS A 12 -8.45 -13.51 30.82
C HIS A 12 -8.63 -12.13 30.23
N PHE A 13 -9.79 -11.51 30.53
CA PHE A 13 -10.11 -10.13 30.18
C PHE A 13 -10.36 -9.35 31.48
N GLU A 14 -9.83 -8.14 31.56
CA GLU A 14 -10.08 -7.24 32.68
C GLU A 14 -10.32 -5.83 32.20
N VAL A 15 -11.32 -5.17 32.79
CA VAL A 15 -11.57 -3.74 32.61
C VAL A 15 -10.70 -2.98 33.62
N ILE A 16 -9.90 -2.06 33.16
CA ILE A 16 -9.02 -1.25 34.00
C ILE A 16 -9.76 -0.02 34.50
N ARG A 17 -10.38 0.75 33.60
CA ARG A 17 -11.12 1.99 33.91
C ARG A 17 -11.95 2.47 32.72
N ASP A 18 -12.80 3.44 32.98
CA ASP A 18 -13.40 4.24 31.91
C ASP A 18 -12.35 5.15 31.24
N LEU A 19 -12.50 5.38 29.94
CA LEU A 19 -11.75 6.43 29.25
C LEU A 19 -12.30 7.80 29.64
N THR A 20 -11.42 8.78 29.81
CA THR A 20 -11.82 10.18 30.00
C THR A 20 -12.49 10.73 28.73
N ALA A 21 -13.22 11.84 28.86
CA ALA A 21 -13.83 12.51 27.71
C ALA A 21 -12.78 12.97 26.67
N GLU A 22 -11.61 13.42 27.15
CA GLU A 22 -10.48 13.81 26.31
C GLU A 22 -9.88 12.62 25.56
N GLU A 23 -9.65 11.49 26.25
CA GLU A 23 -9.15 10.25 25.62
C GLU A 23 -10.13 9.72 24.58
N LEU A 24 -11.43 9.81 24.82
CA LEU A 24 -12.46 9.39 23.86
C LEU A 24 -12.45 10.25 22.60
N GLU A 25 -12.30 11.54 22.72
CA GLU A 25 -12.25 12.44 21.57
C GLU A 25 -10.93 12.27 20.80
N THR A 26 -9.83 12.09 21.50
CA THR A 26 -8.52 11.77 20.92
C THR A 26 -8.53 10.46 20.16
N ASP A 27 -9.12 9.40 20.73
CA ASP A 27 -9.28 8.08 20.10
C ASP A 27 -10.09 8.17 18.81
N LYS A 28 -11.20 8.93 18.78
CA LYS A 28 -11.99 9.13 17.57
C LYS A 28 -11.16 9.78 16.44
N GLY A 29 -10.37 10.82 16.78
CA GLY A 29 -9.48 11.48 15.83
C GLY A 29 -8.44 10.51 15.28
N HIS A 30 -7.78 9.77 16.17
CA HIS A 30 -6.76 8.80 15.79
C HIS A 30 -7.32 7.61 15.01
N THR A 31 -8.50 7.11 15.36
CA THR A 31 -9.18 6.04 14.62
C THR A 31 -9.43 6.43 13.16
N LYS A 32 -9.81 7.68 12.89
CA LYS A 32 -10.00 8.18 11.53
C LYS A 32 -8.68 8.15 10.75
N ILE A 33 -7.61 8.71 11.31
CA ILE A 33 -6.26 8.76 10.67
C ILE A 33 -5.75 7.34 10.39
N VAL A 34 -5.87 6.43 11.37
CA VAL A 34 -5.49 5.02 11.25
C VAL A 34 -6.28 4.31 10.15
N THR A 35 -7.59 4.56 10.07
CA THR A 35 -8.44 3.96 9.03
C THR A 35 -8.04 4.44 7.64
N GLU A 36 -7.77 5.73 7.49
CA GLU A 36 -7.28 6.29 6.23
C GLU A 36 -5.92 5.69 5.82
N ALA A 37 -4.99 5.53 6.77
CA ALA A 37 -3.69 4.91 6.51
C ALA A 37 -3.83 3.43 6.08
N ARG A 38 -4.71 2.66 6.77
CA ARG A 38 -5.02 1.27 6.37
C ARG A 38 -5.57 1.18 4.96
N ASN A 39 -6.48 2.09 4.59
CA ASN A 39 -7.06 2.13 3.27
C ASN A 39 -5.99 2.43 2.20
N ARG A 40 -5.06 3.35 2.48
CA ARG A 40 -3.93 3.66 1.58
C ARG A 40 -3.01 2.47 1.39
N LEU A 41 -2.63 1.78 2.48
CA LEU A 41 -1.82 0.56 2.39
C LEU A 41 -2.55 -0.57 1.66
N ALA A 42 -3.86 -0.70 1.85
CA ALA A 42 -4.65 -1.71 1.14
C ALA A 42 -4.58 -1.51 -0.38
N LEU A 43 -4.53 -0.26 -0.87
CA LEU A 43 -4.37 0.00 -2.30
C LEU A 43 -3.04 -0.56 -2.83
N PHE A 44 -1.92 -0.32 -2.14
CA PHE A 44 -0.62 -0.88 -2.55
C PHE A 44 -0.59 -2.41 -2.47
N ARG A 45 -1.21 -3.02 -1.46
CA ARG A 45 -1.32 -4.48 -1.38
C ARG A 45 -2.17 -5.08 -2.51
N MET A 46 -3.19 -4.37 -2.95
CA MET A 46 -4.01 -4.80 -4.10
C MET A 46 -3.22 -4.64 -5.42
N LEU A 47 -2.42 -3.57 -5.56
CA LEU A 47 -1.52 -3.41 -6.70
C LEU A 47 -0.53 -4.57 -6.77
N GLU A 48 0.09 -4.91 -5.64
CA GLU A 48 1.01 -6.05 -5.53
C GLU A 48 0.34 -7.36 -5.94
N LYS A 49 -0.90 -7.62 -5.51
CA LYS A 49 -1.64 -8.82 -5.90
C LYS A 49 -1.89 -8.90 -7.41
N ASN A 50 -2.30 -7.78 -8.03
CA ASN A 50 -2.51 -7.74 -9.48
C ASN A 50 -1.20 -7.98 -10.25
N TYR A 51 -0.09 -7.43 -9.75
CA TYR A 51 1.24 -7.67 -10.33
C TYR A 51 1.67 -9.13 -10.18
N GLN A 52 1.46 -9.72 -9.00
CA GLN A 52 1.77 -11.13 -8.74
C GLN A 52 0.93 -12.10 -9.60
N GLU A 53 -0.31 -11.73 -9.91
CA GLU A 53 -1.15 -12.51 -10.84
C GLU A 53 -0.55 -12.49 -12.25
N PHE A 54 -0.17 -11.32 -12.75
CA PHE A 54 0.55 -11.18 -14.01
C PHE A 54 1.87 -11.96 -14.03
N ARG A 55 2.71 -11.82 -13.00
CA ARG A 55 3.99 -12.53 -12.91
C ARG A 55 3.83 -14.06 -12.92
N ARG A 56 2.87 -14.59 -12.15
CA ARG A 56 2.59 -16.03 -12.14
C ARG A 56 2.20 -16.54 -13.50
N PHE A 57 1.43 -15.77 -14.25
CA PHE A 57 1.05 -16.17 -15.61
C PHE A 57 2.25 -16.17 -16.55
N ILE A 58 3.14 -15.16 -16.47
CA ILE A 58 4.42 -15.17 -17.21
C ILE A 58 5.28 -16.36 -16.81
N ASP A 59 5.39 -16.68 -15.53
CA ASP A 59 6.16 -17.82 -15.02
C ASP A 59 5.56 -19.17 -15.53
N ASP A 60 4.23 -19.26 -15.61
CA ASP A 60 3.54 -20.42 -16.19
C ASP A 60 3.83 -20.56 -17.68
N LEU A 61 3.73 -19.49 -18.45
CA LEU A 61 4.10 -19.45 -19.88
C LEU A 61 5.57 -19.84 -20.13
N THR A 62 6.48 -19.55 -19.21
CA THR A 62 7.90 -19.94 -19.29
C THR A 62 8.15 -21.38 -18.88
N SER A 63 7.16 -22.09 -18.36
CA SER A 63 7.26 -23.49 -17.99
C SER A 63 7.26 -24.40 -19.23
N LEU A 64 8.15 -25.40 -19.26
CA LEU A 64 8.13 -26.45 -20.29
C LEU A 64 6.84 -27.27 -20.28
N GLY A 65 6.14 -27.33 -19.15
CA GLY A 65 4.88 -28.06 -18.99
C GLY A 65 3.64 -27.29 -19.47
N HIS A 66 3.76 -26.01 -19.77
CA HIS A 66 2.64 -25.21 -20.27
C HIS A 66 2.20 -25.70 -21.64
N LYS A 67 0.89 -25.84 -21.81
CA LYS A 67 0.27 -26.18 -23.11
C LYS A 67 -0.26 -24.88 -23.70
N ASP A 68 0.29 -24.51 -24.86
CA ASP A 68 -0.14 -23.32 -25.59
C ASP A 68 -1.64 -23.32 -25.84
N GLN A 69 -2.28 -22.22 -25.49
CA GLN A 69 -3.71 -22.00 -25.70
C GLN A 69 -3.91 -20.75 -26.57
N ASP A 70 -4.89 -20.80 -27.46
CA ASP A 70 -5.23 -19.65 -28.31
C ASP A 70 -5.61 -18.40 -27.47
N SER A 71 -6.06 -18.62 -26.22
CA SER A 71 -6.45 -17.57 -25.28
C SER A 71 -5.29 -16.95 -24.47
N ASP A 72 -4.06 -17.45 -24.59
CA ASP A 72 -2.92 -16.96 -23.77
C ASP A 72 -2.65 -15.46 -24.00
N GLY A 73 -2.78 -15.00 -25.26
CA GLY A 73 -2.66 -13.58 -25.60
C GLY A 73 -3.78 -12.72 -24.99
N GLU A 74 -5.02 -13.20 -25.01
CA GLU A 74 -6.16 -12.51 -24.42
C GLU A 74 -6.03 -12.42 -22.89
N GLU A 75 -5.51 -13.46 -22.25
CA GLU A 75 -5.27 -13.46 -20.82
C GLU A 75 -4.15 -12.48 -20.43
N LEU A 76 -3.07 -12.39 -21.24
CA LEU A 76 -2.04 -11.35 -21.07
C LEU A 76 -2.64 -9.95 -21.16
N ASP A 77 -3.44 -9.66 -22.18
CA ASP A 77 -4.12 -8.36 -22.32
C ASP A 77 -5.00 -8.05 -21.12
N ARG A 78 -5.76 -9.03 -20.63
CA ARG A 78 -6.62 -8.89 -19.44
C ARG A 78 -5.80 -8.54 -18.20
N LEU A 79 -4.71 -9.25 -17.95
CA LEU A 79 -3.86 -9.06 -16.79
C LEU A 79 -3.16 -7.70 -16.82
N ILE A 80 -2.64 -7.31 -17.97
CA ILE A 80 -2.01 -6.00 -18.17
C ILE A 80 -3.04 -4.89 -17.98
N LEU A 81 -4.21 -4.98 -18.59
CA LEU A 81 -5.28 -3.98 -18.46
C LEU A 81 -5.72 -3.82 -17.00
N ASN A 82 -5.91 -4.93 -16.28
CA ASN A 82 -6.27 -4.90 -14.86
C ASN A 82 -5.21 -4.18 -14.03
N TYR A 83 -3.94 -4.53 -14.23
CA TYR A 83 -2.83 -3.91 -13.53
C TYR A 83 -2.74 -2.40 -13.80
N LEU A 84 -2.77 -1.99 -15.08
CA LEU A 84 -2.69 -0.59 -15.50
C LEU A 84 -3.87 0.24 -14.95
N THR A 85 -5.08 -0.32 -15.02
CA THR A 85 -6.30 0.34 -14.52
C THR A 85 -6.21 0.56 -13.01
N PHE A 86 -5.71 -0.44 -12.28
CA PHE A 86 -5.58 -0.33 -10.83
C PHE A 86 -4.46 0.64 -10.42
N ALA A 87 -3.31 0.60 -11.08
CA ALA A 87 -2.21 1.53 -10.84
C ALA A 87 -2.65 3.00 -11.04
N TYR A 88 -3.39 3.26 -12.11
CA TYR A 88 -3.97 4.58 -12.34
C TYR A 88 -5.00 4.99 -11.27
N SER A 89 -5.84 4.05 -10.84
CA SER A 89 -6.81 4.31 -9.78
C SER A 89 -6.13 4.73 -8.48
N ILE A 90 -4.98 4.13 -8.15
CA ILE A 90 -4.13 4.55 -7.03
C ILE A 90 -3.67 6.00 -7.21
N GLN A 91 -3.10 6.34 -8.36
CA GLN A 91 -2.63 7.71 -8.63
C GLN A 91 -3.75 8.73 -8.48
N LYS A 92 -4.93 8.45 -9.07
CA LYS A 92 -6.10 9.34 -8.95
C LYS A 92 -6.61 9.44 -7.53
N HIS A 93 -6.59 8.35 -6.77
CA HIS A 93 -6.97 8.38 -5.36
C HIS A 93 -6.04 9.30 -4.55
N PHE A 94 -4.74 9.22 -4.78
CA PHE A 94 -3.78 10.09 -4.08
C PHE A 94 -3.83 11.53 -4.57
N GLU A 95 -3.98 11.80 -5.85
CA GLU A 95 -4.20 13.14 -6.39
C GLU A 95 -5.36 13.84 -5.68
N VAL A 96 -6.52 13.17 -5.60
CA VAL A 96 -7.70 13.69 -4.88
C VAL A 96 -7.43 13.86 -3.38
N SER A 97 -6.65 12.95 -2.78
CA SER A 97 -6.28 13.04 -1.37
C SER A 97 -5.37 14.22 -1.09
N PHE A 98 -4.40 14.50 -1.97
CA PHE A 98 -3.54 15.69 -1.92
C PHE A 98 -4.36 16.98 -2.06
N ASP A 99 -5.23 17.04 -3.07
CA ASP A 99 -6.09 18.20 -3.30
C ASP A 99 -6.98 18.52 -2.09
N ARG A 100 -7.53 17.51 -1.45
CA ARG A 100 -8.37 17.68 -0.25
C ARG A 100 -7.55 18.13 0.95
N ARG A 101 -6.38 17.53 1.16
CA ARG A 101 -5.49 17.83 2.28
C ARG A 101 -4.92 19.24 2.20
N PHE A 102 -4.45 19.62 1.02
CA PHE A 102 -3.75 20.89 0.78
C PHE A 102 -4.61 21.91 0.02
N LYS A 103 -5.94 21.85 0.20
CA LYS A 103 -6.90 22.68 -0.52
C LYS A 103 -6.55 24.18 -0.58
N LYS A 104 -5.92 24.70 0.48
CA LYS A 104 -5.55 26.13 0.62
C LYS A 104 -4.06 26.39 0.39
N ASP A 105 -3.27 25.38 0.14
CA ASP A 105 -1.82 25.49 -0.02
C ASP A 105 -1.39 25.01 -1.40
N GLN A 106 -1.31 25.95 -2.34
CA GLN A 106 -0.92 25.66 -3.72
C GLN A 106 0.49 25.09 -3.80
N LYS A 107 1.43 25.60 -2.95
CA LYS A 107 2.82 25.12 -2.93
C LYS A 107 2.91 23.63 -2.58
N GLU A 108 2.10 23.16 -1.64
CA GLU A 108 2.06 21.75 -1.30
C GLU A 108 1.44 20.90 -2.43
N LYS A 109 0.42 21.43 -3.12
CA LYS A 109 -0.15 20.74 -4.30
C LYS A 109 0.84 20.62 -5.44
N ASP A 110 1.60 21.68 -5.69
CA ASP A 110 2.62 21.70 -6.74
C ASP A 110 3.70 20.63 -6.48
N LYS A 111 4.02 20.32 -5.22
CA LYS A 111 4.98 19.24 -4.87
C LYS A 111 4.57 17.86 -5.43
N TYR A 112 3.27 17.58 -5.49
CA TYR A 112 2.81 16.30 -6.07
C TYR A 112 3.03 16.26 -7.58
N ALA A 113 2.69 17.34 -8.28
CA ALA A 113 2.93 17.46 -9.72
C ALA A 113 4.43 17.40 -10.03
N ASP A 114 5.25 18.20 -9.33
CA ASP A 114 6.71 18.19 -9.46
C ASP A 114 7.34 16.83 -9.17
N PHE A 115 6.78 16.08 -8.21
CA PHE A 115 7.22 14.72 -7.91
C PHE A 115 6.96 13.78 -9.09
N LEU A 116 5.74 13.80 -9.65
CA LEU A 116 5.38 12.96 -10.80
C LEU A 116 6.22 13.30 -12.03
N ASP A 117 6.41 14.59 -12.31
CA ASP A 117 7.20 15.05 -13.45
C ASP A 117 8.67 14.60 -13.32
N ARG A 118 9.26 14.74 -12.13
CA ARG A 118 10.61 14.22 -11.87
C ARG A 118 10.70 12.71 -11.98
N LEU A 119 9.71 11.97 -11.47
CA LEU A 119 9.71 10.53 -11.57
C LEU A 119 9.61 10.07 -13.03
N CYS A 120 8.79 10.72 -13.85
CA CYS A 120 8.71 10.46 -15.28
C CYS A 120 10.04 10.80 -15.99
N ALA A 121 10.69 11.90 -15.60
CA ALA A 121 11.94 12.33 -16.23
C ALA A 121 13.13 11.37 -15.97
N VAL A 122 13.15 10.70 -14.81
CA VAL A 122 14.25 9.79 -14.42
C VAL A 122 13.94 8.31 -14.65
N CYS A 123 12.69 7.96 -14.96
CA CYS A 123 12.26 6.58 -15.16
C CYS A 123 11.35 6.48 -16.38
N TRP A 124 11.94 6.14 -17.53
CA TRP A 124 11.20 6.00 -18.77
C TRP A 124 10.06 4.97 -18.68
N PRO A 125 10.23 3.76 -18.08
CA PRO A 125 9.13 2.82 -17.88
C PRO A 125 7.94 3.43 -17.13
N PHE A 126 8.20 4.30 -16.15
CA PHE A 126 7.13 4.98 -15.43
C PHE A 126 6.37 5.96 -16.33
N ALA A 127 7.08 6.77 -17.10
CA ALA A 127 6.49 7.71 -18.06
C ALA A 127 5.69 6.96 -19.14
N PHE A 128 6.28 5.90 -19.72
CA PHE A 128 5.65 5.07 -20.73
C PHE A 128 4.34 4.46 -20.25
N ILE A 129 4.32 3.83 -19.08
CA ILE A 129 3.13 3.17 -18.53
C ILE A 129 2.00 4.16 -18.28
N LEU A 130 2.28 5.40 -17.87
CA LEU A 130 1.26 6.43 -17.71
C LEU A 130 0.58 6.81 -19.04
N ASP A 131 1.36 6.93 -20.12
CA ASP A 131 0.83 7.19 -21.46
C ASP A 131 0.14 5.93 -22.02
N PHE A 132 0.78 4.77 -21.89
CA PHE A 132 0.32 3.49 -22.42
C PHE A 132 -1.04 3.06 -21.84
N ARG A 133 -1.28 3.35 -20.59
CA ARG A 133 -2.60 3.12 -19.98
C ARG A 133 -3.70 3.85 -20.73
N GLY A 134 -3.48 5.09 -21.12
CA GLY A 134 -4.44 5.84 -21.90
C GLY A 134 -4.72 5.19 -23.26
N TYR A 135 -3.68 4.71 -23.94
CA TYR A 135 -3.81 3.96 -25.17
C TYR A 135 -4.65 2.69 -24.98
N VAL A 136 -4.32 1.85 -24.01
CA VAL A 136 -5.01 0.56 -23.77
C VAL A 136 -6.47 0.76 -23.38
N GLN A 137 -6.82 1.85 -22.72
CA GLN A 137 -8.21 2.12 -22.32
C GLN A 137 -9.10 2.66 -23.44
N HIS A 138 -8.51 3.33 -24.44
CA HIS A 138 -9.28 4.12 -25.39
C HIS A 138 -9.05 3.76 -26.85
N VAL A 139 -7.98 3.04 -27.17
CA VAL A 139 -7.52 2.85 -28.55
C VAL A 139 -7.39 1.38 -28.93
N GLY A 140 -6.61 0.59 -28.17
CA GLY A 140 -6.31 -0.77 -28.59
C GLY A 140 -5.85 -1.71 -27.46
N LEU A 141 -5.55 -2.95 -27.82
CA LEU A 141 -5.04 -3.95 -26.87
C LEU A 141 -3.59 -3.67 -26.51
N ALA A 142 -3.19 -4.08 -25.31
CA ALA A 142 -1.86 -3.86 -24.77
C ALA A 142 -0.80 -4.62 -25.56
N VAL A 143 -1.04 -5.90 -25.83
CA VAL A 143 -0.08 -6.80 -26.47
C VAL A 143 -0.04 -6.56 -27.99
N GLY A 144 1.10 -6.09 -28.45
CA GLY A 144 1.34 -5.92 -29.89
C GLY A 144 1.81 -7.20 -30.54
N ASN A 145 2.64 -7.95 -29.82
CA ASN A 145 3.17 -9.23 -30.27
C ASN A 145 3.40 -10.14 -29.05
N PHE A 146 2.86 -11.35 -29.12
CA PHE A 146 3.10 -12.39 -28.15
C PHE A 146 3.68 -13.61 -28.88
N LYS A 147 4.84 -14.08 -28.39
CA LYS A 147 5.48 -15.31 -28.91
C LYS A 147 6.01 -16.11 -27.74
N ARG A 148 5.84 -17.42 -27.85
CA ARG A 148 6.43 -18.40 -26.96
C ARG A 148 7.32 -19.33 -27.77
N ASN A 149 8.63 -19.23 -27.58
CA ASN A 149 9.63 -20.03 -28.27
C ASN A 149 10.07 -21.16 -27.35
N VAL A 150 9.79 -22.42 -27.73
CA VAL A 150 10.13 -23.60 -26.94
C VAL A 150 11.32 -24.31 -27.55
N SER A 151 12.37 -24.52 -26.75
CA SER A 151 13.51 -25.38 -27.08
C SER A 151 13.55 -26.61 -26.18
N LEU A 152 14.51 -27.49 -26.38
CA LEU A 152 14.66 -28.70 -25.56
C LEU A 152 14.94 -28.41 -24.07
N SER A 153 15.53 -27.25 -23.76
CA SER A 153 16.02 -26.92 -22.42
C SER A 153 15.50 -25.59 -21.86
N SER A 154 14.80 -24.78 -22.67
CA SER A 154 14.37 -23.45 -22.28
C SER A 154 13.09 -23.03 -23.02
N VAL A 155 12.35 -22.16 -22.39
CA VAL A 155 11.23 -21.44 -22.99
C VAL A 155 11.51 -19.96 -22.88
N GLU A 156 11.38 -19.25 -24.00
CA GLU A 156 11.44 -17.81 -24.08
C GLU A 156 10.05 -17.26 -24.35
N VAL A 157 9.60 -16.31 -23.53
CA VAL A 157 8.32 -15.62 -23.68
C VAL A 157 8.60 -14.17 -24.06
N ILE A 158 8.10 -13.75 -25.20
CA ILE A 158 8.24 -12.41 -25.76
C ILE A 158 6.88 -11.73 -25.76
N VAL A 159 6.71 -10.67 -24.99
CA VAL A 159 5.49 -9.87 -24.92
C VAL A 159 5.86 -8.42 -25.19
N THR A 160 5.53 -7.94 -26.37
CA THR A 160 6.00 -6.61 -26.80
C THR A 160 4.88 -5.72 -27.32
N ALA A 161 5.13 -4.40 -27.23
CA ALA A 161 4.37 -3.38 -27.93
C ALA A 161 5.21 -2.78 -29.07
N ASP A 162 4.56 -2.51 -30.20
CA ASP A 162 5.19 -1.88 -31.38
C ASP A 162 5.03 -0.36 -31.30
N PRO A 163 6.12 0.42 -31.10
CA PRO A 163 6.06 1.88 -31.05
C PRO A 163 5.47 2.51 -32.30
N GLY A 164 5.80 1.97 -33.49
CA GLY A 164 5.27 2.47 -34.74
C GLY A 164 3.75 2.40 -34.82
N ARG A 165 3.15 1.28 -34.32
CA ARG A 165 1.69 1.14 -34.19
C ARG A 165 1.14 2.12 -33.17
N LEU A 166 1.72 2.14 -31.96
CA LEU A 166 1.25 2.95 -30.84
C LEU A 166 1.19 4.43 -31.19
N VAL A 167 2.23 4.98 -31.81
CA VAL A 167 2.32 6.40 -32.18
C VAL A 167 1.38 6.75 -33.32
N ARG A 168 1.19 5.86 -34.30
CA ARG A 168 0.21 6.10 -35.38
C ARG A 168 -1.22 6.09 -34.91
N GLU A 169 -1.56 5.22 -33.95
CA GLU A 169 -2.92 5.07 -33.43
C GLU A 169 -3.28 6.09 -32.35
N SER A 170 -2.28 6.69 -31.66
CA SER A 170 -2.51 7.65 -30.59
C SER A 170 -1.42 8.72 -30.53
N ARG A 171 -1.80 9.95 -30.12
CA ARG A 171 -0.89 11.10 -29.97
C ARG A 171 -0.53 11.42 -28.51
N GLN A 172 -0.83 10.53 -27.56
CA GLN A 172 -0.74 10.81 -26.11
C GLN A 172 0.59 10.44 -25.47
N TRP A 173 1.70 10.35 -26.24
CA TRP A 173 3.01 9.92 -25.77
C TRP A 173 3.89 11.09 -25.29
N GLN A 174 3.27 12.02 -24.52
CA GLN A 174 3.93 13.26 -24.11
C GLN A 174 4.95 13.07 -22.98
N ARG A 175 4.73 12.09 -22.10
CA ARG A 175 5.59 11.84 -20.95
C ARG A 175 6.77 10.94 -21.31
N SER A 176 6.52 9.95 -22.12
CA SER A 176 7.52 8.97 -22.56
C SER A 176 8.33 9.42 -23.78
N ASP A 177 7.86 10.45 -24.49
CA ASP A 177 8.45 10.90 -25.78
C ASP A 177 8.64 9.73 -26.76
N LEU A 178 7.67 8.77 -26.76
CA LEU A 178 7.69 7.61 -27.65
C LEU A 178 7.58 8.05 -29.11
N LYS A 179 8.45 7.51 -29.97
CA LYS A 179 8.49 7.82 -31.41
C LYS A 179 8.27 6.56 -32.24
N GLU A 180 7.89 6.74 -33.50
CA GLU A 180 7.63 5.62 -34.42
C GLU A 180 8.89 4.74 -34.65
N ASP A 181 10.07 5.33 -34.59
CA ASP A 181 11.37 4.70 -34.76
C ASP A 181 12.02 4.24 -33.45
N SER A 182 11.31 4.35 -32.33
CA SER A 182 11.79 3.81 -31.05
C SER A 182 11.91 2.29 -31.11
N ASP A 183 12.80 1.73 -30.29
CA ASP A 183 12.94 0.28 -30.16
C ASP A 183 11.64 -0.36 -29.64
N THR A 184 11.41 -1.61 -30.04
CA THR A 184 10.28 -2.41 -29.56
C THR A 184 10.27 -2.49 -28.04
N VAL A 185 9.12 -2.22 -27.42
CA VAL A 185 8.98 -2.17 -25.96
C VAL A 185 8.71 -3.56 -25.40
N ASP A 186 9.60 -4.09 -24.56
CA ASP A 186 9.34 -5.27 -23.75
C ASP A 186 8.37 -4.92 -22.63
N LEU A 187 7.16 -5.46 -22.71
CA LEU A 187 6.11 -5.16 -21.72
C LEU A 187 6.34 -5.86 -20.37
N VAL A 188 7.01 -7.01 -20.34
CA VAL A 188 7.27 -7.72 -19.08
C VAL A 188 8.27 -6.95 -18.23
N GLU A 189 9.39 -6.54 -18.85
CA GLU A 189 10.42 -5.74 -18.19
C GLU A 189 9.91 -4.34 -17.83
N THR A 190 9.23 -3.68 -18.76
CA THR A 190 8.68 -2.34 -18.53
C THR A 190 7.66 -2.30 -17.39
N LEU A 191 6.76 -3.29 -17.30
CA LEU A 191 5.81 -3.42 -16.19
C LEU A 191 6.51 -3.74 -14.86
N HIS A 192 7.59 -4.53 -14.91
CA HIS A 192 8.39 -4.84 -13.74
C HIS A 192 9.04 -3.58 -13.17
N GLU A 193 9.75 -2.84 -13.99
CA GLU A 193 10.39 -1.58 -13.58
C GLU A 193 9.37 -0.55 -13.07
N PHE A 194 8.25 -0.39 -13.77
CA PHE A 194 7.16 0.47 -13.31
C PHE A 194 6.65 0.05 -11.93
N HIS A 195 6.46 -1.26 -11.71
CA HIS A 195 5.99 -1.78 -10.43
C HIS A 195 6.94 -1.47 -9.28
N ILE A 196 8.25 -1.66 -9.50
CA ILE A 196 9.29 -1.29 -8.53
C ILE A 196 9.20 0.21 -8.18
N GLN A 197 9.08 1.08 -9.18
CA GLN A 197 8.98 2.52 -8.94
C GLN A 197 7.70 2.91 -8.21
N MET A 198 6.57 2.24 -8.52
CA MET A 198 5.30 2.45 -7.82
C MET A 198 5.40 2.06 -6.34
N LEU A 199 6.08 0.99 -5.99
CA LEU A 199 6.23 0.58 -4.59
C LEU A 199 7.28 1.43 -3.86
N GLN A 200 8.45 1.62 -4.46
CA GLN A 200 9.58 2.27 -3.79
C GLN A 200 9.43 3.80 -3.79
N ARG A 201 9.42 4.44 -4.95
CA ARG A 201 9.44 5.91 -5.02
C ARG A 201 8.08 6.52 -4.77
N TYR A 202 7.06 6.05 -5.48
CA TYR A 202 5.72 6.58 -5.31
C TYR A 202 5.14 6.23 -3.94
N GLY A 203 5.32 4.99 -3.47
CA GLY A 203 4.93 4.55 -2.14
C GLY A 203 5.62 5.35 -1.03
N ASN A 204 6.93 5.60 -1.16
CA ASN A 204 7.68 6.42 -0.20
C ASN A 204 7.18 7.87 -0.16
N PHE A 205 6.92 8.49 -1.33
CA PHE A 205 6.36 9.83 -1.38
C PHE A 205 4.99 9.91 -0.66
N VAL A 206 4.13 8.93 -0.87
CA VAL A 206 2.83 8.82 -0.17
C VAL A 206 3.05 8.65 1.35
N ALA A 207 3.97 7.78 1.74
CA ALA A 207 4.26 7.51 3.14
C ALA A 207 4.78 8.77 3.86
N THR A 208 5.74 9.46 3.28
CA THR A 208 6.32 10.69 3.84
C THR A 208 5.33 11.83 3.96
N THR A 209 4.34 11.87 3.08
CA THR A 209 3.31 12.92 3.09
C THR A 209 2.18 12.64 4.08
N PHE A 210 1.72 11.40 4.18
CA PHE A 210 0.48 11.09 4.91
C PHE A 210 0.71 10.40 6.26
N PHE A 211 1.82 9.68 6.45
CA PHE A 211 2.02 8.89 7.67
C PHE A 211 2.61 9.63 8.87
N PRO A 212 3.21 10.83 8.75
CA PRO A 212 3.60 11.60 9.94
C PRO A 212 2.46 11.86 10.92
N GLU A 213 1.20 11.90 10.42
CA GLU A 213 0.00 12.03 11.26
C GLU A 213 -0.25 10.82 12.17
N LEU A 214 0.35 9.67 11.87
CA LEU A 214 0.24 8.46 12.68
C LEU A 214 1.13 8.48 13.93
N VAL A 215 2.14 9.35 13.99
CA VAL A 215 3.05 9.43 15.13
C VAL A 215 2.31 9.75 16.43
N PRO A 216 1.48 10.82 16.50
CA PRO A 216 0.68 11.10 17.70
C PRO A 216 -0.28 9.96 18.05
N ALA A 217 -0.87 9.29 17.04
CA ALA A 217 -1.73 8.15 17.27
C ALA A 217 -0.95 6.97 17.88
N SER A 218 0.24 6.68 17.37
CA SER A 218 1.11 5.64 17.91
C SER A 218 1.50 5.91 19.37
N GLU A 219 1.84 7.17 19.71
CA GLU A 219 2.17 7.59 21.06
C GLU A 219 0.97 7.42 22.01
N PHE A 220 -0.22 7.86 21.60
CA PHE A 220 -1.44 7.69 22.38
C PHE A 220 -1.73 6.22 22.71
N TYR A 221 -1.72 5.35 21.71
CA TYR A 221 -1.96 3.92 21.92
C TYR A 221 -0.83 3.24 22.70
N ALA A 222 0.41 3.73 22.58
CA ALA A 222 1.53 3.21 23.37
C ALA A 222 1.35 3.50 24.88
N ILE A 223 0.92 4.71 25.25
CA ILE A 223 0.65 5.09 26.64
C ILE A 223 -0.41 4.16 27.26
N LEU A 224 -1.52 3.96 26.55
CA LEU A 224 -2.59 3.08 27.02
C LEU A 224 -2.16 1.60 27.08
N THR A 225 -1.31 1.18 26.14
CA THR A 225 -0.74 -0.17 26.16
C THR A 225 0.18 -0.40 27.36
N GLU A 226 0.98 0.59 27.73
CA GLU A 226 1.86 0.49 28.90
C GLU A 226 1.04 0.51 30.21
N GLU A 227 -0.08 1.23 30.27
CA GLU A 227 -1.02 1.17 31.40
C GLU A 227 -1.59 -0.25 31.56
N ALA A 228 -1.99 -0.90 30.47
CA ALA A 228 -2.47 -2.29 30.49
C ALA A 228 -1.39 -3.26 30.95
N LYS A 229 -0.16 -3.11 30.46
CA LYS A 229 0.99 -3.96 30.83
C LYS A 229 1.42 -3.84 32.29
N ARG A 230 1.20 -2.70 32.92
CA ARG A 230 1.43 -2.53 34.37
C ARG A 230 0.50 -3.39 35.22
N ARG A 231 -0.68 -3.73 34.71
CA ARG A 231 -1.62 -4.66 35.37
C ARG A 231 -1.23 -6.12 35.16
N ASP A 232 -0.86 -6.46 33.92
CA ASP A 232 -0.41 -7.80 33.55
C ASP A 232 0.64 -7.69 32.44
N SER A 233 1.86 -8.17 32.64
CA SER A 233 2.96 -8.08 31.67
C SER A 233 2.68 -8.79 30.35
N GLY A 234 1.79 -9.79 30.33
CA GLY A 234 1.29 -10.48 29.14
C GLY A 234 0.07 -9.84 28.50
N ALA A 235 -0.38 -8.70 29.03
CA ALA A 235 -1.59 -8.04 28.59
C ALA A 235 -1.47 -7.45 27.17
N ARG A 236 -2.51 -7.67 26.37
CA ARG A 236 -2.80 -6.89 25.15
C ARG A 236 -3.89 -5.90 25.48
N MET A 237 -3.62 -4.63 25.28
CA MET A 237 -4.62 -3.57 25.45
C MET A 237 -5.83 -3.82 24.54
N VAL A 238 -7.03 -3.59 25.08
CA VAL A 238 -8.29 -3.65 24.35
C VAL A 238 -9.21 -2.52 24.81
N PHE A 239 -10.13 -2.11 23.95
CA PHE A 239 -11.24 -1.26 24.33
C PHE A 239 -12.51 -2.07 24.39
N PHE A 240 -13.28 -1.89 25.47
CA PHE A 240 -14.63 -2.41 25.59
C PHE A 240 -15.63 -1.33 25.19
N THR A 241 -16.40 -1.58 24.14
CA THR A 241 -17.44 -0.64 23.69
C THR A 241 -18.74 -0.85 24.46
N LYS A 242 -18.91 -2.03 25.07
CA LYS A 242 -19.99 -2.38 25.99
C LYS A 242 -19.39 -3.07 27.20
N GLU A 243 -20.07 -2.98 28.34
CA GLU A 243 -19.69 -3.80 29.50
C GLU A 243 -19.72 -5.28 29.15
N PRO A 244 -18.65 -6.01 29.52
CA PRO A 244 -18.62 -7.44 29.28
C PRO A 244 -19.69 -8.11 30.11
N ASP A 245 -20.67 -8.71 29.45
CA ASP A 245 -21.66 -9.55 30.09
C ASP A 245 -21.12 -10.98 30.22
N VAL A 246 -20.94 -11.42 31.44
CA VAL A 246 -20.35 -12.74 31.76
C VAL A 246 -21.51 -13.70 32.03
N THR A 247 -21.83 -14.52 31.02
CA THR A 247 -22.82 -15.61 31.23
C THR A 247 -22.08 -16.91 31.52
N HIS A 248 -22.31 -17.45 32.72
CA HIS A 248 -21.87 -18.79 33.11
C HIS A 248 -22.75 -19.83 32.41
N LYS A 249 -22.13 -20.71 31.58
CA LYS A 249 -22.81 -21.89 31.06
C LYS A 249 -22.51 -23.10 31.95
N GLU A 250 -23.50 -23.99 32.09
CA GLU A 250 -23.30 -25.30 32.71
C GLU A 250 -22.13 -26.02 32.06
N GLY A 251 -21.21 -26.59 32.84
CA GLY A 251 -20.00 -27.27 32.36
C GLY A 251 -18.73 -26.42 32.45
N GLY A 252 -18.71 -25.30 33.19
CA GLY A 252 -17.49 -24.53 33.48
C GLY A 252 -16.99 -23.65 32.33
N LYS A 253 -17.72 -23.55 31.23
CA LYS A 253 -17.39 -22.63 30.13
C LYS A 253 -18.02 -21.28 30.39
N VAL A 254 -17.18 -20.25 30.48
CA VAL A 254 -17.62 -18.85 30.59
C VAL A 254 -17.78 -18.27 29.18
N LYS A 255 -19.00 -17.80 28.89
CA LYS A 255 -19.22 -17.01 27.66
C LYS A 255 -19.15 -15.53 28.03
N ILE A 256 -18.16 -14.85 27.51
CA ILE A 256 -18.01 -13.40 27.63
C ILE A 256 -18.65 -12.76 26.38
N ASN A 257 -19.72 -12.02 26.57
CA ASN A 257 -20.34 -11.24 25.53
C ASN A 257 -19.76 -9.82 25.59
N ALA A 258 -18.61 -9.61 24.94
CA ALA A 258 -17.93 -8.33 24.94
C ALA A 258 -17.64 -7.91 23.48
N GLN A 259 -17.91 -6.65 23.16
CA GLN A 259 -17.47 -6.09 21.91
C GLN A 259 -16.11 -5.42 22.12
N LEU A 260 -15.06 -6.04 21.58
CA LEU A 260 -13.68 -5.64 21.74
C LEU A 260 -13.18 -4.90 20.50
N VAL A 261 -12.44 -3.82 20.73
CA VAL A 261 -11.68 -3.11 19.70
C VAL A 261 -10.21 -3.18 20.08
N PHE A 262 -9.38 -3.72 19.19
CA PHE A 262 -7.94 -3.81 19.39
C PHE A 262 -7.25 -2.57 18.83
N PRO A 263 -6.22 -2.05 19.51
CA PRO A 263 -5.42 -0.95 19.00
C PRO A 263 -4.70 -1.34 17.69
N PRO A 264 -4.40 -0.38 16.83
CA PRO A 264 -3.80 -0.63 15.51
C PRO A 264 -2.28 -0.90 15.56
N ASN A 265 -1.80 -1.60 16.58
CA ASN A 265 -0.35 -1.82 16.81
C ASN A 265 0.36 -2.46 15.62
N SER A 266 -0.29 -3.43 14.95
CA SER A 266 0.28 -4.08 13.77
C SER A 266 0.50 -3.12 12.59
N LEU A 267 -0.33 -2.09 12.46
CA LEU A 267 -0.16 -1.05 11.46
C LEU A 267 1.11 -0.22 11.71
N PHE A 268 1.33 0.17 12.97
CA PHE A 268 2.52 0.95 13.34
C PHE A 268 3.81 0.15 13.16
N GLU A 269 3.79 -1.14 13.47
CA GLU A 269 4.90 -2.06 13.25
C GLU A 269 5.20 -2.22 11.76
N GLU A 270 4.18 -2.43 10.94
CA GLU A 270 4.30 -2.55 9.48
C GLU A 270 4.88 -1.28 8.84
N LEU A 271 4.51 -0.12 9.33
CA LEU A 271 4.99 1.17 8.83
C LEU A 271 6.33 1.61 9.42
N GLY A 272 6.95 0.79 10.28
CA GLY A 272 8.22 1.15 10.93
C GLY A 272 8.10 2.35 11.87
N ILE A 273 6.87 2.71 12.30
CA ILE A 273 6.65 3.79 13.26
C ILE A 273 7.10 3.26 14.62
N ASN A 274 8.35 3.59 14.99
CA ASN A 274 8.94 3.18 16.24
C ASN A 274 8.14 3.73 17.40
N ARG A 275 7.69 2.83 18.29
CA ARG A 275 7.16 3.23 19.59
C ARG A 275 8.23 4.04 20.31
N PRO A 276 7.91 5.24 20.83
CA PRO A 276 8.88 5.91 21.70
C PRO A 276 9.22 4.93 22.82
N LYS A 277 10.50 4.63 22.97
CA LYS A 277 10.96 3.92 24.17
C LYS A 277 10.50 4.79 25.33
N THR A 278 9.58 4.29 26.15
CA THR A 278 9.09 5.00 27.34
C THR A 278 10.31 5.46 28.12
N LYS A 279 10.60 6.74 28.03
CA LYS A 279 11.67 7.33 28.81
C LYS A 279 11.26 7.26 30.26
N SER A 280 12.07 6.61 31.06
CA SER A 280 12.19 6.97 32.49
C SER A 280 12.21 8.51 32.57
N PRO A 281 11.55 9.14 33.56
CA PRO A 281 11.26 10.58 33.58
C PRO A 281 12.49 11.45 33.80
N ASN A 282 13.59 11.23 33.10
CA ASN A 282 14.76 12.10 33.10
C ASN A 282 15.55 11.90 31.82
N LYS A 283 15.32 12.77 30.84
CA LYS A 283 16.31 13.46 30.00
C LYS A 283 15.66 13.93 28.68
N THR A 284 15.50 15.23 28.60
CA THR A 284 15.18 16.01 27.40
C THR A 284 16.19 15.75 26.29
N ARG A 285 15.77 15.07 25.22
CA ARG A 285 16.36 15.19 23.88
C ARG A 285 15.23 14.99 22.87
N GLN A 286 14.91 16.06 22.14
CA GLN A 286 14.12 15.99 20.93
C GLN A 286 14.92 15.21 19.88
N SER A 287 14.62 13.95 19.68
CA SER A 287 15.01 13.20 18.49
C SER A 287 13.74 12.99 17.67
N ASN A 288 13.73 13.49 16.44
CA ASN A 288 12.68 13.21 15.48
C ASN A 288 12.60 11.68 15.31
N PRO A 289 11.50 11.01 15.65
CA PRO A 289 11.42 9.53 15.66
C PRO A 289 11.30 8.91 14.27
N TYR A 290 11.17 9.73 13.21
CA TYR A 290 11.08 9.27 11.83
C TYR A 290 12.01 10.10 10.95
N GLN A 291 13.08 9.47 10.47
CA GLN A 291 13.85 9.93 9.32
C GLN A 291 13.56 8.97 8.18
N PRO A 292 12.73 9.36 7.17
CA PRO A 292 12.65 8.60 5.94
C PRO A 292 14.02 8.63 5.26
N PRO A 293 14.41 7.56 4.54
CA PRO A 293 15.60 7.60 3.71
C PRO A 293 15.52 8.80 2.75
N SER A 294 16.62 9.51 2.59
CA SER A 294 16.71 10.66 1.69
C SER A 294 16.49 10.18 0.24
N PHE A 295 15.94 11.06 -0.58
CA PHE A 295 15.72 10.78 -2.00
C PHE A 295 17.06 10.53 -2.75
N ASP A 296 18.18 10.99 -2.16
CA ASP A 296 19.54 10.88 -2.68
C ASP A 296 20.24 9.59 -2.24
N ASP A 297 19.63 8.79 -1.34
CA ASP A 297 20.21 7.54 -0.82
C ASP A 297 19.93 6.32 -1.71
N PHE A 298 19.29 6.51 -2.88
CA PHE A 298 19.03 5.45 -3.84
C PHE A 298 19.86 5.70 -5.12
N PRO A 299 20.65 4.68 -5.56
CA PRO A 299 21.42 4.76 -6.79
C PRO A 299 20.56 4.92 -8.03
#